data_cf13b70c493ca77fa7bb69b80c5ae90b
#
_entry.id   cf13b70c493ca77fa7bb69b80c5ae90b
#
_cell.length_a   1.000
_cell.length_b   1.000
_cell.length_c   1.000
_cell.angle_alpha   90.00
_cell.angle_beta   90.00
_cell.angle_gamma   90.00
#
_symmetry.space_group_name_H-M   'P 1'
#
loop_
_entity.id
_entity.type
_entity.pdbx_description
1 polymer ?
#
loop_
_entity_poly.entity_id
_entity_poly.type
_entity_poly.pdbx_seq_one_letter_code
_entity_poly.pdbx_strand_id
1 'polypeptide(L)'
;VVPNKVWNFRDSITAGLNDAQMSNLERFADKLPANADGLRTSDLPNGGAVFQADSAAANVPGSFATYEKQVDALGNTVLYTKTTYAPDGSIVHIAPKYPQGAKIYPGL
;
A
#
# COMPACT_ATOMS: atom_id res chain seq x y z
N VAL A 1 11.48 -10.00 15.16
CA VAL A 1 11.80 -9.90 13.73
C VAL A 1 12.46 -8.55 13.47
N VAL A 2 13.63 -8.60 12.90
CA VAL A 2 14.31 -7.37 12.48
C VAL A 2 13.61 -6.83 11.26
N PRO A 3 13.14 -5.58 11.26
CA PRO A 3 12.52 -5.02 10.07
C PRO A 3 13.53 -5.02 8.92
N ASN A 4 13.07 -5.41 7.73
CA ASN A 4 13.91 -5.43 6.54
C ASN A 4 14.30 -4.03 6.08
N LYS A 5 13.52 -3.04 6.47
CA LYS A 5 13.74 -1.65 6.08
C LYS A 5 13.23 -0.74 7.19
N VAL A 6 14.01 0.29 7.49
CA VAL A 6 13.57 1.35 8.39
C VAL A 6 12.99 2.47 7.55
N TRP A 7 11.74 2.83 7.82
CA TRP A 7 11.06 3.91 7.12
C TRP A 7 11.20 5.20 7.90
N ASN A 8 11.66 6.24 7.22
CA ASN A 8 11.67 7.60 7.75
C ASN A 8 10.45 8.33 7.19
N PHE A 9 9.42 8.48 8.02
CA PHE A 9 8.20 9.15 7.60
C PHE A 9 8.43 10.65 7.56
N ARG A 10 8.30 11.23 6.37
CA ARG A 10 8.39 12.67 6.19
C ARG A 10 7.06 13.31 6.56
N ASP A 11 7.10 14.57 6.96
CA ASP A 11 5.89 15.32 7.27
C ASP A 11 4.88 15.29 6.12
N SER A 12 5.37 15.33 4.86
CA SER A 12 4.51 15.29 3.69
C SER A 12 3.77 13.95 3.54
N ILE A 13 4.31 12.85 4.08
CA ILE A 13 3.65 11.55 4.08
C ILE A 13 2.61 11.46 5.19
N THR A 14 2.91 12.02 6.35
CA THR A 14 2.08 11.89 7.55
C THR A 14 1.13 13.06 7.76
N ALA A 15 1.26 14.13 6.99
CA ALA A 15 0.41 15.31 7.11
C ALA A 15 -1.06 14.92 6.94
N GLY A 16 -1.90 15.36 7.86
CA GLY A 16 -3.33 15.09 7.83
C GLY A 16 -3.75 13.73 8.39
N LEU A 17 -2.81 12.86 8.76
CA LEU A 17 -3.14 11.58 9.39
C LEU A 17 -3.36 11.76 10.89
N ASN A 18 -4.41 11.12 11.42
CA ASN A 18 -4.60 11.04 12.87
C ASN A 18 -3.76 9.89 13.45
N ASP A 19 -3.76 9.77 14.78
CA ASP A 19 -2.95 8.78 15.47
C ASP A 19 -3.29 7.34 15.08
N ALA A 20 -4.57 7.04 14.91
CA ALA A 20 -5.01 5.70 14.51
C ALA A 20 -4.55 5.37 13.08
N GLN A 21 -4.63 6.35 12.18
CA GLN A 21 -4.15 6.19 10.80
C GLN A 21 -2.63 6.05 10.77
N MET A 22 -1.91 6.80 11.60
CA MET A 22 -0.45 6.66 11.73
C MET A 22 -0.05 5.27 12.19
N SER A 23 -0.75 4.73 13.18
CA SER A 23 -0.49 3.35 13.64
C SER A 23 -0.71 2.35 12.52
N ASN A 24 -1.75 2.54 11.71
CA ASN A 24 -2.00 1.66 10.58
C ASN A 24 -0.93 1.82 9.49
N LEU A 25 -0.46 3.04 9.23
CA LEU A 25 0.63 3.28 8.28
C LEU A 25 1.91 2.54 8.72
N GLU A 26 2.23 2.58 10.00
CA GLU A 26 3.40 1.87 10.53
C GLU A 26 3.28 0.37 10.30
N ARG A 27 2.11 -0.21 10.56
CA ARG A 27 1.87 -1.64 10.30
C ARG A 27 1.95 -1.97 8.80
N PHE A 28 1.45 -1.08 7.96
CA PHE A 28 1.54 -1.23 6.50
C PHE A 28 3.00 -1.28 6.07
N ALA A 29 3.80 -0.31 6.53
CA ALA A 29 5.21 -0.23 6.17
C ALA A 29 6.01 -1.44 6.66
N ASP A 30 5.73 -1.92 7.87
CA ASP A 30 6.44 -3.05 8.47
C ASP A 30 6.23 -4.36 7.70
N LYS A 31 5.11 -4.50 7.02
CA LYS A 31 4.77 -5.72 6.27
C LYS A 31 5.21 -5.69 4.82
N LEU A 32 5.76 -4.59 4.36
CA LEU A 32 6.23 -4.49 2.98
C LEU A 32 7.51 -5.31 2.78
N PRO A 33 7.75 -5.81 1.55
CA PRO A 33 8.99 -6.51 1.26
C PRO A 33 10.21 -5.58 1.42
N ALA A 34 11.37 -6.20 1.61
CA ALA A 34 12.60 -5.46 1.84
C ALA A 34 12.96 -4.49 0.71
N ASN A 35 12.57 -4.83 -0.51
CA ASN A 35 12.85 -4.01 -1.69
C ASN A 35 11.74 -2.99 -1.99
N ALA A 36 10.76 -2.84 -1.09
CA ALA A 36 9.71 -1.86 -1.29
C ALA A 36 10.24 -0.45 -1.20
N ASP A 37 9.66 0.44 -2.00
CA ASP A 37 10.04 1.84 -2.05
C ASP A 37 8.85 2.69 -2.47
N GLY A 38 9.02 4.00 -2.48
CA GLY A 38 7.98 4.91 -2.96
C GLY A 38 6.76 5.00 -2.04
N LEU A 39 6.96 4.81 -0.73
CA LEU A 39 5.87 4.96 0.24
C LEU A 39 5.23 6.33 0.12
N ARG A 40 3.91 6.34 -0.04
CA ARG A 40 3.15 7.57 -0.21
C ARG A 40 1.76 7.44 0.39
N THR A 41 1.18 8.58 0.73
CA THR A 41 -0.18 8.65 1.26
C THR A 41 -0.98 9.70 0.51
N SER A 42 -2.29 9.53 0.49
CA SER A 42 -3.21 10.54 0.00
C SER A 42 -4.52 10.48 0.79
N ASP A 43 -5.27 11.58 0.75
CA ASP A 43 -6.51 11.69 1.50
C ASP A 43 -7.67 11.13 0.69
N LEU A 44 -8.65 10.56 1.40
CA LEU A 44 -9.95 10.21 0.85
C LEU A 44 -11.00 11.25 1.26
N PRO A 45 -12.05 11.44 0.44
CA PRO A 45 -13.05 12.49 0.71
C PRO A 45 -13.78 12.36 2.04
N ASN A 46 -13.87 11.16 2.60
CA ASN A 46 -14.60 10.89 3.84
C ASN A 46 -13.74 10.96 5.09
N GLY A 47 -12.55 11.57 4.98
CA GLY A 47 -11.61 11.64 6.10
C GLY A 47 -10.69 10.42 6.22
N GLY A 48 -10.84 9.45 5.35
CA GLY A 48 -9.93 8.31 5.27
C GLY A 48 -8.62 8.66 4.58
N ALA A 49 -7.79 7.65 4.37
CA ALA A 49 -6.49 7.80 3.72
C ALA A 49 -6.13 6.56 2.91
N VAL A 50 -5.26 6.74 1.94
CA VAL A 50 -4.69 5.67 1.12
C VAL A 50 -3.20 5.63 1.34
N PHE A 51 -2.66 4.43 1.59
CA PHE A 51 -1.23 4.18 1.69
C PHE A 51 -0.80 3.34 0.49
N GLN A 52 0.28 3.71 -0.17
CA GLN A 52 0.80 2.96 -1.31
C GLN A 52 2.31 2.83 -1.23
N ALA A 53 2.83 1.73 -1.77
CA ALA A 53 4.26 1.52 -1.97
C ALA A 53 4.45 0.54 -3.11
N ASP A 54 5.61 0.59 -3.74
CA ASP A 54 5.94 -0.27 -4.87
C ASP A 54 7.09 -1.20 -4.53
N SER A 55 7.17 -2.34 -5.24
CA SER A 55 8.32 -3.24 -5.15
C SER A 55 8.56 -3.88 -6.51
N ALA A 56 9.83 -4.18 -6.82
CA ALA A 56 10.14 -4.98 -8.00
C ALA A 56 9.64 -6.40 -7.79
N ALA A 57 9.01 -6.98 -8.82
CA ALA A 57 8.58 -8.37 -8.77
C ALA A 57 9.75 -9.28 -9.09
N ALA A 58 9.84 -10.42 -8.37
CA ALA A 58 11.01 -11.27 -8.44
C ALA A 58 11.06 -12.15 -9.70
N ASN A 59 9.91 -12.46 -10.29
CA ASN A 59 9.82 -13.54 -11.28
C ASN A 59 10.08 -13.10 -12.71
N VAL A 60 9.78 -11.85 -13.05
CA VAL A 60 9.94 -11.35 -14.41
C VAL A 60 10.68 -10.02 -14.34
N PRO A 61 11.86 -9.90 -14.96
CA PRO A 61 12.59 -8.64 -14.97
C PRO A 61 11.74 -7.50 -15.51
N GLY A 62 11.75 -6.37 -14.81
CA GLY A 62 10.99 -5.18 -15.20
C GLY A 62 9.55 -5.17 -14.74
N SER A 63 9.02 -6.28 -14.22
CA SER A 63 7.69 -6.26 -13.60
C SER A 63 7.77 -5.70 -12.17
N PHE A 64 6.64 -5.21 -11.69
CA PHE A 64 6.58 -4.60 -10.35
C PHE A 64 5.22 -4.82 -9.73
N ALA A 65 5.14 -4.56 -8.44
CA ALA A 65 3.90 -4.63 -7.69
C ALA A 65 3.66 -3.33 -6.95
N THR A 66 2.38 -2.95 -6.81
CA THR A 66 1.96 -1.85 -5.96
C THR A 66 1.10 -2.39 -4.83
N TYR A 67 1.48 -2.07 -3.62
CA TYR A 67 0.69 -2.35 -2.42
C TYR A 67 -0.14 -1.12 -2.11
N GLU A 68 -1.44 -1.32 -1.91
CA GLU A 68 -2.35 -0.23 -1.54
C GLU A 68 -3.20 -0.63 -0.36
N LYS A 69 -3.27 0.23 0.63
CA LYS A 69 -4.13 0.05 1.79
C LYS A 69 -4.97 1.30 1.96
N GLN A 70 -6.28 1.11 2.07
CA GLN A 70 -7.21 2.20 2.36
C GLN A 70 -7.71 2.05 3.78
N VAL A 71 -7.71 3.15 4.51
CA VAL A 71 -8.19 3.19 5.88
C VAL A 71 -9.28 4.26 6.01
N ASP A 72 -10.20 4.05 6.94
CA ASP A 72 -11.23 5.04 7.24
C ASP A 72 -10.70 6.12 8.20
N ALA A 73 -11.56 7.08 8.56
CA ALA A 73 -11.19 8.15 9.46
C ALA A 73 -10.82 7.66 10.86
N LEU A 74 -11.28 6.48 11.24
CA LEU A 74 -10.97 5.86 12.54
C LEU A 74 -9.70 5.00 12.49
N GLY A 75 -9.03 4.93 11.33
CA GLY A 75 -7.81 4.15 11.16
C GLY A 75 -8.05 2.67 10.91
N ASN A 76 -9.28 2.25 10.65
CA ASN A 76 -9.58 0.86 10.33
C ASN A 76 -9.28 0.56 8.86
N THR A 77 -8.71 -0.60 8.58
CA THR A 77 -8.47 -1.03 7.21
C THR A 77 -9.80 -1.31 6.51
N VAL A 78 -9.99 -0.65 5.37
CA VAL A 78 -11.16 -0.85 4.51
C VAL A 78 -10.82 -1.77 3.36
N LEU A 79 -9.63 -1.60 2.78
CA LEU A 79 -9.19 -2.38 1.62
C LEU A 79 -7.67 -2.51 1.67
N TYR A 80 -7.16 -3.68 1.30
CA TYR A 80 -5.72 -3.89 1.16
C TYR A 80 -5.52 -4.79 -0.06
N THR A 81 -4.77 -4.30 -1.05
CA THR A 81 -4.53 -5.02 -2.30
C THR A 81 -3.05 -5.03 -2.66
N LYS A 82 -2.65 -6.04 -3.41
CA LYS A 82 -1.38 -6.08 -4.12
C LYS A 82 -1.69 -6.24 -5.60
N THR A 83 -1.29 -5.27 -6.41
CA THR A 83 -1.46 -5.32 -7.86
C THR A 83 -0.12 -5.57 -8.51
N THR A 84 -0.01 -6.61 -9.33
CA THR A 84 1.21 -6.93 -10.07
C THR A 84 1.07 -6.45 -11.50
N TYR A 85 2.11 -5.79 -11.99
CA TYR A 85 2.17 -5.23 -13.34
C TYR A 85 3.26 -5.90 -14.14
N ALA A 86 2.99 -6.11 -15.44
CA ALA A 86 3.99 -6.51 -16.40
C ALA A 86 4.94 -5.33 -16.68
N PRO A 87 6.12 -5.60 -17.32
CA PRO A 87 7.05 -4.51 -17.65
C PRO A 87 6.47 -3.39 -18.50
N ASP A 88 5.45 -3.70 -19.30
CA ASP A 88 4.77 -2.70 -20.13
C ASP A 88 3.69 -1.88 -19.36
N GLY A 89 3.53 -2.15 -18.07
CA GLY A 89 2.57 -1.45 -17.23
C GLY A 89 1.16 -2.06 -17.21
N SER A 90 0.92 -3.13 -17.97
CA SER A 90 -0.38 -3.81 -17.92
C SER A 90 -0.55 -4.58 -16.62
N ILE A 91 -1.80 -4.68 -16.15
CA ILE A 91 -2.11 -5.41 -14.93
C ILE A 91 -2.09 -6.91 -15.21
N VAL A 92 -1.27 -7.64 -14.46
CA VAL A 92 -1.18 -9.10 -14.55
C VAL A 92 -2.11 -9.77 -13.54
N HIS A 93 -2.16 -9.24 -12.32
CA HIS A 93 -2.90 -9.86 -11.23
C HIS A 93 -3.20 -8.84 -10.14
N ILE A 94 -4.38 -8.95 -9.56
CA ILE A 94 -4.75 -8.19 -8.37
C ILE A 94 -5.11 -9.17 -7.27
N ALA A 95 -4.38 -9.13 -6.16
CA ALA A 95 -4.62 -9.99 -5.02
C ALA A 95 -5.24 -9.15 -3.89
N PRO A 96 -6.53 -9.33 -3.59
CA PRO A 96 -7.12 -8.68 -2.43
C PRO A 96 -6.63 -9.37 -1.15
N LYS A 97 -6.02 -8.59 -0.27
CA LYS A 97 -5.53 -9.09 1.03
C LYS A 97 -6.52 -8.82 2.14
N TYR A 98 -7.37 -7.81 1.97
CA TYR A 98 -8.43 -7.48 2.91
C TYR A 98 -9.50 -6.61 2.22
N PRO A 99 -10.78 -6.95 2.36
CA PRO A 99 -11.26 -8.26 2.81
C PRO A 99 -10.90 -9.34 1.80
N GLN A 100 -10.69 -10.55 2.30
CA GLN A 100 -10.40 -11.68 1.42
C GLN A 100 -11.55 -11.92 0.46
N GLY A 101 -11.22 -12.22 -0.80
CA GLY A 101 -12.22 -12.48 -1.80
C GLY A 101 -12.94 -11.25 -2.33
N ALA A 102 -12.52 -10.04 -1.94
CA ALA A 102 -13.09 -8.83 -2.49
C ALA A 102 -12.90 -8.79 -4.01
N LYS A 103 -13.94 -8.35 -4.71
CA LYS A 103 -13.86 -8.20 -6.16
C LYS A 103 -13.16 -6.89 -6.47
N ILE A 104 -12.05 -6.98 -7.18
CA ILE A 104 -11.28 -5.82 -7.59
C ILE A 104 -11.31 -5.76 -9.11
N TYR A 105 -11.72 -4.63 -9.63
CA TYR A 105 -11.82 -4.42 -11.06
C TYR A 105 -10.66 -3.54 -11.52
N PRO A 106 -9.83 -4.02 -12.46
CA PRO A 106 -8.76 -3.19 -13.01
C PRO A 106 -9.32 -1.90 -13.61
N GLY A 107 -8.60 -0.80 -13.38
CA GLY A 107 -8.96 0.49 -13.95
C GLY A 107 -9.95 1.31 -13.12
N LEU A 108 -10.32 0.83 -11.97
CA LEU A 108 -11.15 1.63 -11.05
C LEU A 108 -10.29 2.61 -10.25
#